data_a09758bdf8ba351f6eb712eec5d154a2
#
_entry.id   a09758bdf8ba351f6eb712eec5d154a2
#
_cell.length_a   1.000
_cell.length_b   1.000
_cell.length_c   1.000
_cell.angle_alpha   90.00
_cell.angle_beta   90.00
_cell.angle_gamma   90.00
#
_symmetry.space_group_name_H-M   'P 1'
#
loop_
_entity.id
_entity.type
_entity.pdbx_description
1 polymer ?
#
loop_
_entity_poly.entity_id
_entity_poly.type
_entity_poly.pdbx_seq_one_letter_code
_entity_poly.pdbx_strand_id
1 'polypeptide(L)'
;MNTETFERLLKQAVPDGKTIREIRIRTEKPVMILLESGENLLFSDGTCGKTESYGKKKMGSLEIREDRSAVLADQELIRGILETCSRHSLYAYEREISQGFLTIRGGHRVGIAGKAVVEDGHVRTVRDLSSLNIRVAHEVKGCAKNVLPYLMDGETFLDTLLISPP
;
A
#
# COMPACT_ATOMS: atom_id res chain seq x y z
N MET A 1 6.04 -14.01 9.35
CA MET A 1 5.54 -14.54 8.03
C MET A 1 6.46 -14.02 6.93
N ASN A 2 6.92 -14.89 6.01
CA ASN A 2 7.79 -14.43 4.92
C ASN A 2 7.00 -13.71 3.79
N THR A 3 7.72 -12.93 2.99
CA THR A 3 7.16 -12.09 1.91
C THR A 3 6.47 -12.92 0.82
N GLU A 4 7.01 -14.08 0.45
CA GLU A 4 6.42 -14.96 -0.57
C GLU A 4 5.04 -15.49 -0.16
N THR A 5 4.91 -15.90 1.11
CA THR A 5 3.61 -16.33 1.65
C THR A 5 2.62 -15.18 1.66
N PHE A 6 3.05 -13.99 2.05
CA PHE A 6 2.22 -12.79 2.03
C PHE A 6 1.74 -12.46 0.62
N GLU A 7 2.63 -12.44 -0.37
CA GLU A 7 2.28 -12.18 -1.77
C GLU A 7 1.28 -13.21 -2.31
N ARG A 8 1.47 -14.49 -1.97
CA ARG A 8 0.55 -15.55 -2.36
C ARG A 8 -0.84 -15.34 -1.78
N LEU A 9 -0.94 -15.03 -0.48
CA LEU A 9 -2.21 -14.75 0.20
C LEU A 9 -2.89 -13.51 -0.40
N LEU A 10 -2.13 -12.46 -0.68
CA LEU A 10 -2.65 -11.24 -1.27
C LEU A 10 -3.21 -11.49 -2.68
N LYS A 11 -2.48 -12.23 -3.53
CA LYS A 11 -2.94 -12.63 -4.87
C LYS A 11 -4.19 -13.51 -4.82
N GLN A 12 -4.29 -14.38 -3.83
CA GLN A 12 -5.47 -15.22 -3.63
C GLN A 12 -6.68 -14.39 -3.17
N ALA A 13 -6.47 -13.45 -2.23
CA ALA A 13 -7.52 -12.59 -1.69
C ALA A 13 -8.06 -11.59 -2.71
N VAL A 14 -7.18 -11.06 -3.58
CA VAL A 14 -7.51 -10.05 -4.59
C VAL A 14 -6.81 -10.42 -5.91
N PRO A 15 -7.35 -11.41 -6.67
CA PRO A 15 -6.70 -11.95 -7.86
C PRO A 15 -6.43 -10.91 -8.96
N ASP A 16 -7.32 -9.95 -9.11
CA ASP A 16 -7.18 -8.87 -10.12
C ASP A 16 -6.11 -7.84 -9.71
N GLY A 17 -5.90 -7.62 -8.40
CA GLY A 17 -5.01 -6.59 -7.88
C GLY A 17 -5.38 -5.15 -8.25
N LYS A 18 -6.13 -4.96 -9.36
CA LYS A 18 -6.54 -3.64 -9.87
C LYS A 18 -7.51 -2.88 -8.97
N THR A 19 -8.18 -3.58 -8.07
CA THR A 19 -9.12 -2.99 -7.12
C THR A 19 -8.45 -2.53 -5.83
N ILE A 20 -7.16 -2.89 -5.61
CA ILE A 20 -6.40 -2.49 -4.43
C ILE A 20 -5.99 -1.02 -4.57
N ARG A 21 -6.47 -0.16 -3.70
CA ARG A 21 -6.06 1.24 -3.60
C ARG A 21 -4.87 1.44 -2.67
N GLU A 22 -4.89 0.71 -1.55
CA GLU A 22 -3.89 0.86 -0.50
C GLU A 22 -3.75 -0.43 0.31
N ILE A 23 -2.53 -0.74 0.76
CA ILE A 23 -2.26 -1.82 1.70
C ILE A 23 -1.55 -1.19 2.90
N ARG A 24 -2.12 -1.36 4.10
CA ARG A 24 -1.55 -0.88 5.36
C ARG A 24 -1.03 -2.05 6.17
N ILE A 25 0.24 -2.00 6.47
CA ILE A 25 0.99 -3.03 7.19
C ILE A 25 1.61 -2.38 8.41
N ARG A 26 1.25 -2.81 9.61
CA ARG A 26 1.75 -2.28 10.87
C ARG A 26 2.16 -3.42 11.78
N THR A 27 3.29 -3.29 12.46
CA THR A 27 3.79 -4.30 13.41
C THR A 27 2.71 -4.67 14.42
N GLU A 28 2.51 -5.97 14.62
CA GLU A 28 1.53 -6.57 15.55
C GLU A 28 0.06 -6.20 15.27
N LYS A 29 -0.23 -5.71 14.09
CA LYS A 29 -1.61 -5.39 13.67
C LYS A 29 -2.00 -6.22 12.46
N PRO A 30 -3.31 -6.44 12.28
CA PRO A 30 -3.84 -7.05 11.07
C PRO A 30 -3.45 -6.25 9.83
N VAL A 31 -3.08 -6.97 8.76
CA VAL A 31 -2.88 -6.37 7.44
C VAL A 31 -4.22 -5.89 6.91
N MET A 32 -4.27 -4.61 6.54
CA MET A 32 -5.47 -3.97 6.02
C MET A 32 -5.31 -3.69 4.52
N ILE A 33 -6.35 -4.00 3.75
CA ILE A 33 -6.41 -3.74 2.32
C ILE A 33 -7.57 -2.78 2.06
N LEU A 34 -7.28 -1.62 1.50
CA LEU A 34 -8.30 -0.68 1.04
C LEU A 34 -8.65 -1.00 -0.42
N LEU A 35 -9.86 -1.48 -0.62
CA LEU A 35 -10.48 -1.71 -1.93
C LEU A 35 -11.44 -0.57 -2.26
N GLU A 36 -12.00 -0.55 -3.47
CA GLU A 36 -13.10 0.36 -3.82
C GLU A 36 -14.34 0.15 -2.94
N SER A 37 -14.56 -1.10 -2.51
CA SER A 37 -15.66 -1.48 -1.60
C SER A 37 -15.45 -1.09 -0.14
N GLY A 38 -14.29 -0.49 0.21
CA GLY A 38 -13.92 -0.08 1.56
C GLY A 38 -12.77 -0.87 2.17
N GLU A 39 -12.59 -0.72 3.49
CA GLU A 39 -11.52 -1.36 4.25
C GLU A 39 -11.80 -2.83 4.53
N ASN A 40 -10.81 -3.68 4.25
CA ASN A 40 -10.86 -5.12 4.44
C ASN A 40 -9.60 -5.59 5.16
N LEU A 41 -9.70 -6.71 5.87
CA LEU A 41 -8.57 -7.42 6.47
C LEU A 41 -8.18 -8.60 5.61
N LEU A 42 -6.88 -8.89 5.54
CA LEU A 42 -6.35 -10.12 4.95
C LEU A 42 -6.37 -11.25 5.98
N PHE A 43 -6.90 -12.40 5.59
CA PHE A 43 -6.96 -13.59 6.44
C PHE A 43 -5.93 -14.65 6.02
N SER A 44 -5.57 -15.51 6.98
CA SER A 44 -4.58 -16.58 6.78
C SER A 44 -5.02 -17.65 5.78
N ASP A 45 -6.32 -17.75 5.50
CA ASP A 45 -6.89 -18.63 4.48
C ASP A 45 -6.79 -18.07 3.05
N GLY A 46 -6.20 -16.88 2.89
CA GLY A 46 -6.09 -16.21 1.58
C GLY A 46 -7.38 -15.53 1.13
N THR A 47 -8.28 -15.22 2.04
CA THR A 47 -9.47 -14.41 1.77
C THR A 47 -9.31 -13.00 2.33
N CYS A 48 -10.17 -12.08 1.93
CA CYS A 48 -10.29 -10.78 2.58
C CYS A 48 -11.75 -10.50 2.96
N GLY A 49 -11.95 -9.67 3.98
CA GLY A 49 -13.29 -9.33 4.46
C GLY A 49 -13.31 -8.04 5.27
N LYS A 50 -14.50 -7.43 5.38
CA LYS A 50 -14.69 -6.13 6.03
C LYS A 50 -14.25 -6.16 7.49
N THR A 51 -13.60 -5.08 7.91
CA THR A 51 -13.11 -4.86 9.27
C THR A 51 -14.22 -4.98 10.31
N GLU A 52 -15.46 -4.60 9.98
CA GLU A 52 -16.61 -4.69 10.86
C GLU A 52 -16.99 -6.13 11.26
N SER A 53 -16.55 -7.11 10.51
CA SER A 53 -16.79 -8.54 10.76
C SER A 53 -15.76 -9.15 11.71
N TYR A 54 -14.67 -8.43 12.01
CA TYR A 54 -13.60 -8.90 12.89
C TYR A 54 -13.92 -8.60 14.35
N GLY A 55 -13.98 -9.66 15.18
CA GLY A 55 -14.16 -9.54 16.63
C GLY A 55 -15.61 -9.47 17.14
N LYS A 56 -16.63 -9.50 16.28
CA LYS A 56 -18.02 -9.60 16.74
C LYS A 56 -18.43 -11.07 16.88
N LYS A 57 -18.26 -11.64 18.09
CA LYS A 57 -19.06 -12.80 18.51
C LYS A 57 -20.52 -12.38 18.58
N LYS A 58 -21.32 -12.66 17.57
CA LYS A 58 -22.78 -12.68 17.72
C LYS A 58 -23.15 -13.92 18.53
N MET A 59 -23.47 -13.72 19.79
CA MET A 59 -24.12 -14.72 20.61
C MET A 59 -25.62 -14.73 20.23
N GLY A 60 -26.06 -15.78 19.50
CA GLY A 60 -27.48 -16.01 19.19
C GLY A 60 -27.83 -15.86 17.72
N SER A 61 -27.46 -16.80 16.94
CA SER A 61 -28.06 -17.51 15.80
C SER A 61 -26.95 -18.17 15.01
N LEU A 62 -27.17 -19.43 14.64
CA LEU A 62 -26.23 -20.37 14.05
C LEU A 62 -25.57 -19.82 12.77
N GLU A 63 -24.48 -19.07 12.91
CA GLU A 63 -23.42 -18.97 11.94
C GLU A 63 -22.10 -19.07 12.71
N ILE A 64 -21.67 -20.30 12.97
CA ILE A 64 -20.29 -20.63 13.32
C ILE A 64 -19.48 -20.28 12.08
N ARG A 65 -19.09 -19.02 11.92
CA ARG A 65 -18.00 -18.66 11.02
C ARG A 65 -16.73 -19.08 11.73
N GLU A 66 -16.09 -20.08 11.12
CA GLU A 66 -14.76 -20.52 11.45
C GLU A 66 -13.86 -19.34 11.81
N ASP A 67 -13.07 -19.55 12.85
CA ASP A 67 -12.10 -18.61 13.42
C ASP A 67 -11.02 -18.22 12.37
N ARG A 68 -11.42 -17.36 11.44
CA ARG A 68 -10.50 -16.83 10.43
C ARG A 68 -9.53 -15.89 11.13
N SER A 69 -8.31 -16.35 11.31
CA SER A 69 -7.28 -15.50 11.88
C SER A 69 -6.82 -14.47 10.85
N ALA A 70 -6.87 -13.19 11.22
CA ALA A 70 -6.30 -12.13 10.41
C ALA A 70 -4.78 -12.29 10.34
N VAL A 71 -4.20 -11.98 9.18
CA VAL A 71 -2.75 -11.95 9.00
C VAL A 71 -2.19 -10.80 9.83
N LEU A 72 -1.43 -11.12 10.86
CA LEU A 72 -0.69 -10.15 11.66
C LEU A 72 0.68 -9.89 11.01
N ALA A 73 1.04 -8.63 10.86
CA ALA A 73 2.34 -8.25 10.37
C ALA A 73 3.37 -8.26 11.50
N ASP A 74 4.52 -8.86 11.25
CA ASP A 74 5.71 -8.77 12.08
C ASP A 74 6.78 -7.89 11.42
N GLN A 75 7.85 -7.61 12.13
CA GLN A 75 8.95 -6.79 11.60
C GLN A 75 9.67 -7.45 10.43
N GLU A 76 9.74 -8.78 10.40
CA GLU A 76 10.37 -9.54 9.32
C GLU A 76 9.59 -9.35 8.02
N LEU A 77 8.26 -9.42 8.06
CA LEU A 77 7.41 -9.16 6.91
C LEU A 77 7.57 -7.72 6.40
N ILE A 78 7.54 -6.73 7.30
CA ILE A 78 7.71 -5.31 6.94
C ILE A 78 9.05 -5.10 6.24
N ARG A 79 10.12 -5.63 6.80
CA ARG A 79 11.46 -5.54 6.24
C ARG A 79 11.55 -6.24 4.88
N GLY A 80 11.07 -7.47 4.76
CA GLY A 80 11.11 -8.24 3.53
C GLY A 80 10.33 -7.57 2.40
N ILE A 81 9.16 -6.96 2.70
CA ILE A 81 8.40 -6.18 1.70
C ILE A 81 9.20 -4.96 1.25
N LEU A 82 9.81 -4.21 2.17
CA LEU A 82 10.62 -3.05 1.82
C LEU A 82 11.83 -3.44 0.96
N GLU A 83 12.52 -4.54 1.30
CA GLU A 83 13.64 -5.09 0.51
C GLU A 83 13.17 -5.48 -0.91
N THR A 84 12.01 -6.12 -1.04
CA THR A 84 11.43 -6.45 -2.34
C THR A 84 11.09 -5.18 -3.14
N CYS A 85 10.45 -4.19 -2.51
CA CYS A 85 10.10 -2.91 -3.14
C CYS A 85 11.33 -2.15 -3.65
N SER A 86 12.44 -2.20 -2.90
CA SER A 86 13.73 -1.59 -3.27
C SER A 86 14.61 -2.47 -4.16
N ARG A 87 14.09 -3.62 -4.64
CA ARG A 87 14.85 -4.62 -5.42
C ARG A 87 16.13 -5.06 -4.73
N HIS A 88 16.05 -5.29 -3.42
CA HIS A 88 17.17 -5.66 -2.56
C HIS A 88 18.33 -4.64 -2.54
N SER A 89 18.07 -3.38 -2.91
CA SER A 89 19.07 -2.31 -2.91
C SER A 89 18.57 -1.11 -2.08
N LEU A 90 18.43 -1.29 -0.77
CA LEU A 90 18.02 -0.22 0.14
C LEU A 90 18.93 1.01 0.08
N TYR A 91 20.21 0.78 -0.20
CA TYR A 91 21.20 1.87 -0.35
C TYR A 91 20.87 2.80 -1.52
N ALA A 92 20.37 2.27 -2.64
CA ALA A 92 19.96 3.09 -3.78
C ALA A 92 18.78 4.02 -3.49
N TYR A 93 18.00 3.71 -2.44
CA TYR A 93 16.82 4.48 -2.02
C TYR A 93 17.02 5.20 -0.67
N GLU A 94 18.28 5.36 -0.23
CA GLU A 94 18.58 5.97 1.09
C GLU A 94 17.96 7.36 1.23
N ARG A 95 18.00 8.17 0.18
CA ARG A 95 17.42 9.51 0.14
C ARG A 95 15.90 9.51 0.29
N GLU A 96 15.23 8.62 -0.44
CA GLU A 96 13.76 8.48 -0.37
C GLU A 96 13.34 7.92 0.98
N ILE A 97 14.05 6.93 1.51
CA ILE A 97 13.80 6.36 2.84
C ILE A 97 13.97 7.42 3.93
N SER A 98 14.94 8.31 3.82
CA SER A 98 15.11 9.43 4.76
C SER A 98 13.94 10.42 4.71
N GLN A 99 13.25 10.52 3.58
CA GLN A 99 12.04 11.32 3.40
C GLN A 99 10.75 10.59 3.84
N GLY A 100 10.85 9.32 4.26
CA GLY A 100 9.73 8.51 4.74
C GLY A 100 8.89 7.85 3.65
N PHE A 101 9.35 7.86 2.40
CA PHE A 101 8.66 7.14 1.32
C PHE A 101 9.61 6.78 0.18
N LEU A 102 9.21 5.80 -0.64
CA LEU A 102 9.84 5.50 -1.92
C LEU A 102 8.76 5.31 -2.99
N THR A 103 9.14 5.60 -4.24
CA THR A 103 8.29 5.34 -5.40
C THR A 103 8.85 4.16 -6.17
N ILE A 104 7.99 3.16 -6.41
CA ILE A 104 8.36 1.94 -7.11
C ILE A 104 7.80 1.94 -8.54
N ARG A 105 8.28 0.98 -9.35
CA ARG A 105 7.85 0.84 -10.74
C ARG A 105 6.33 0.79 -10.84
N GLY A 106 5.75 1.52 -11.79
CA GLY A 106 4.30 1.67 -11.95
C GLY A 106 3.73 2.90 -11.25
N GLY A 107 4.58 3.73 -10.60
CA GLY A 107 4.14 4.95 -9.91
C GLY A 107 3.52 4.68 -8.53
N HIS A 108 3.61 3.44 -8.03
CA HIS A 108 3.13 3.12 -6.69
C HIS A 108 4.02 3.78 -5.63
N ARG A 109 3.43 4.25 -4.53
CA ARG A 109 4.16 4.88 -3.43
C ARG A 109 4.12 4.02 -2.19
N VAL A 110 5.28 3.84 -1.56
CA VAL A 110 5.43 3.11 -0.30
C VAL A 110 5.85 4.11 0.77
N GLY A 111 4.91 4.49 1.62
CA GLY A 111 5.19 5.28 2.83
C GLY A 111 5.82 4.38 3.88
N ILE A 112 6.80 4.90 4.59
CA ILE A 112 7.62 4.18 5.56
C ILE A 112 7.55 4.91 6.89
N ALA A 113 7.27 4.18 7.96
CA ALA A 113 7.39 4.72 9.30
C ALA A 113 8.23 3.80 10.19
N GLY A 114 8.98 4.42 11.09
CA GLY A 114 9.87 3.76 12.02
C GLY A 114 10.61 4.80 12.86
N LYS A 115 11.75 4.42 13.40
CA LYS A 115 12.58 5.28 14.22
C LYS A 115 13.57 6.07 13.35
N ALA A 116 13.42 7.38 13.31
CA ALA A 116 14.34 8.24 12.59
C ALA A 116 15.73 8.25 13.24
N VAL A 117 16.77 8.09 12.42
CA VAL A 117 18.17 8.35 12.78
C VAL A 117 18.52 9.74 12.28
N VAL A 118 18.84 10.65 13.20
CA VAL A 118 19.12 12.05 12.89
C VAL A 118 20.63 12.31 13.03
N GLU A 119 21.23 12.92 12.01
CA GLU A 119 22.61 13.39 11.97
C GLU A 119 22.61 14.86 11.51
N ASP A 120 23.31 15.73 12.21
CA ASP A 120 23.41 17.17 11.88
C ASP A 120 22.04 17.86 11.68
N GLY A 121 21.02 17.47 12.48
CA GLY A 121 19.68 18.03 12.39
C GLY A 121 18.82 17.51 11.23
N HIS A 122 19.32 16.57 10.44
CA HIS A 122 18.62 15.97 9.31
C HIS A 122 18.37 14.48 9.52
N VAL A 123 17.22 13.97 9.03
CA VAL A 123 16.96 12.54 9.03
C VAL A 123 17.88 11.86 8.02
N ARG A 124 18.79 11.03 8.52
CA ARG A 124 19.70 10.24 7.71
C ARG A 124 19.02 9.00 7.14
N THR A 125 18.31 8.28 8.00
CA THR A 125 17.60 7.07 7.62
C THR A 125 16.52 6.73 8.64
N VAL A 126 15.69 5.72 8.33
CA VAL A 126 14.66 5.19 9.24
C VAL A 126 15.02 3.76 9.60
N ARG A 127 15.08 3.47 10.91
CA ARG A 127 15.32 2.13 11.46
C ARG A 127 14.09 1.65 12.25
N ASP A 128 14.13 0.41 12.74
CA ASP A 128 13.06 -0.18 13.54
C ASP A 128 11.69 0.09 12.90
N LEU A 129 11.54 -0.36 11.65
CA LEU A 129 10.34 -0.12 10.85
C LEU A 129 9.09 -0.59 11.59
N SER A 130 8.13 0.28 11.77
CA SER A 130 6.87 -0.01 12.46
C SER A 130 5.68 -0.14 11.51
N SER A 131 5.74 0.48 10.34
CA SER A 131 4.69 0.34 9.34
C SER A 131 5.13 0.67 7.93
N LEU A 132 4.42 0.07 6.98
CA LEU A 132 4.43 0.43 5.56
C LEU A 132 3.01 0.77 5.12
N ASN A 133 2.91 1.75 4.24
CA ASN A 133 1.67 2.12 3.57
C ASN A 133 1.88 2.13 2.06
N ILE A 134 1.40 1.09 1.39
CA ILE A 134 1.58 0.90 -0.06
C ILE A 134 0.35 1.45 -0.77
N ARG A 135 0.50 2.58 -1.46
CA ARG A 135 -0.54 3.18 -2.29
C ARG A 135 -0.34 2.74 -3.74
N VAL A 136 -1.36 2.10 -4.29
CA VAL A 136 -1.34 1.58 -5.66
C VAL A 136 -1.82 2.66 -6.62
N ALA A 137 -0.97 3.05 -7.56
CA ALA A 137 -1.35 3.98 -8.62
C ALA A 137 -2.26 3.25 -9.62
N HIS A 138 -3.34 3.92 -10.01
CA HIS A 138 -4.28 3.45 -11.01
C HIS A 138 -4.41 4.47 -12.12
N GLU A 139 -4.61 3.98 -13.33
CA GLU A 139 -5.04 4.81 -14.44
C GLU A 139 -6.47 5.30 -14.18
N VAL A 140 -6.68 6.61 -14.24
CA VAL A 140 -8.01 7.22 -14.18
C VAL A 140 -8.39 7.66 -15.58
N LYS A 141 -9.08 6.77 -16.32
CA LYS A 141 -9.51 7.07 -17.70
C LYS A 141 -10.43 8.27 -17.74
N GLY A 142 -10.13 9.20 -18.64
CA GLY A 142 -10.93 10.40 -18.84
C GLY A 142 -10.68 11.51 -17.83
N CYS A 143 -9.72 11.43 -16.92
CA CYS A 143 -9.40 12.51 -15.97
C CYS A 143 -9.00 13.81 -16.68
N ALA A 144 -8.36 13.73 -17.84
CA ALA A 144 -7.97 14.89 -18.67
C ALA A 144 -9.08 15.38 -19.61
N LYS A 145 -10.25 14.74 -19.68
CA LYS A 145 -11.29 15.03 -20.68
C LYS A 145 -11.71 16.50 -20.70
N ASN A 146 -11.81 17.12 -19.53
CA ASN A 146 -12.21 18.52 -19.39
C ASN A 146 -11.09 19.50 -19.75
N VAL A 147 -9.84 19.06 -19.74
CA VAL A 147 -8.66 19.89 -20.00
C VAL A 147 -8.20 19.76 -21.46
N LEU A 148 -8.41 18.60 -22.07
CA LEU A 148 -7.99 18.32 -23.45
C LEU A 148 -8.39 19.41 -24.46
N PRO A 149 -9.61 19.99 -24.46
CA PRO A 149 -9.99 21.05 -25.41
C PRO A 149 -9.12 22.30 -25.33
N TYR A 150 -8.46 22.55 -24.17
CA TYR A 150 -7.56 23.69 -23.99
C TYR A 150 -6.11 23.38 -24.36
N LEU A 151 -5.78 22.09 -24.52
CA LEU A 151 -4.45 21.61 -24.87
C LEU A 151 -4.28 21.34 -26.36
N MET A 152 -5.35 21.42 -27.14
CA MET A 152 -5.35 21.04 -28.56
C MET A 152 -5.88 22.16 -29.45
N ASP A 153 -5.24 22.30 -30.62
CA ASP A 153 -5.78 23.04 -31.76
C ASP A 153 -6.01 22.02 -32.89
N GLY A 154 -7.28 21.64 -33.09
CA GLY A 154 -7.64 20.52 -33.93
C GLY A 154 -7.04 19.20 -33.46
N GLU A 155 -6.16 18.60 -34.26
CA GLU A 155 -5.45 17.35 -33.94
C GLU A 155 -4.04 17.58 -33.36
N THR A 156 -3.61 18.83 -33.19
CA THR A 156 -2.26 19.18 -32.75
C THR A 156 -2.26 19.59 -31.29
N PHE A 157 -1.32 19.05 -30.50
CA PHE A 157 -1.08 19.50 -29.13
C PHE A 157 -0.37 20.87 -29.14
N LEU A 158 -0.88 21.78 -28.34
CA LEU A 158 -0.26 23.09 -28.10
C LEU A 158 0.86 22.99 -27.06
N ASP A 159 1.90 23.79 -27.20
CA ASP A 159 2.90 23.98 -26.16
C ASP A 159 2.22 24.56 -24.92
N THR A 160 2.19 23.78 -23.85
CA THR A 160 1.35 24.09 -22.68
C THR A 160 2.14 24.02 -21.39
N LEU A 161 2.00 25.04 -20.55
CA LEU A 161 2.45 25.07 -19.16
C LEU A 161 1.26 24.86 -18.23
N LEU A 162 1.27 23.73 -17.47
CA LEU A 162 0.28 23.45 -16.43
C LEU A 162 0.80 23.97 -15.08
N ILE A 163 0.04 24.90 -14.48
CA ILE A 163 0.30 25.38 -13.12
C ILE A 163 -0.80 24.87 -12.22
N SER A 164 -0.46 24.07 -11.22
CA SER A 164 -1.39 23.47 -10.26
C SER A 164 -0.91 23.78 -8.85
N PRO A 165 -1.82 24.04 -7.90
CA PRO A 165 -1.45 24.03 -6.49
C PRO A 165 -0.94 22.65 -6.09
N PRO A 166 -0.10 22.56 -5.03
CA PRO A 166 0.47 21.32 -4.54
C PRO A 166 -0.59 20.35 -4.02
#